data_ae2d2c42a5dae1fd7b03e64f3c33c267
#
_entry.id   ae2d2c42a5dae1fd7b03e64f3c33c267
#
_cell.length_a   1.000
_cell.length_b   1.000
_cell.length_c   1.000
_cell.angle_alpha   90.00
_cell.angle_beta   90.00
_cell.angle_gamma   90.00
#
_symmetry.space_group_name_H-M   'P 1'
#
loop_
_entity.id
_entity.type
_entity.pdbx_description
1 polymer ?
#
loop_
_entity_poly.entity_id
_entity_poly.type
_entity_poly.pdbx_seq_one_letter_code
_entity_poly.pdbx_strand_id
1 'polypeptide(L)'
;MQDLAKTKINIKSPAKINLHLEVIGKREDGFHELAMIMQNIDLSDYLEFEINNEGLIKLDSDCNDLSLSNDNLIVKSANLLRKKSNIDYGANIFLRKNIPIGAGLAGGSSNAAATLIGLNKLWDLNLDQETLCSLASTLGSDIPFFINGGIQLCFGRGEILEKLDSTLELSLIHISEPTRPVMI
;
A
#
# COMPACT_ATOMS: atom_id res chain seq x y z
N MET A 1 24.00 -16.77 -13.40
CA MET A 1 23.03 -15.72 -13.81
C MET A 1 21.69 -16.41 -13.84
N GLN A 2 20.79 -16.11 -12.90
CA GLN A 2 19.41 -16.58 -12.98
C GLN A 2 18.74 -15.88 -14.17
N ASP A 3 18.17 -16.67 -15.05
CA ASP A 3 17.38 -16.18 -16.19
C ASP A 3 16.06 -15.66 -15.59
N LEU A 4 15.96 -14.35 -15.35
CA LEU A 4 14.76 -13.74 -14.79
C LEU A 4 13.65 -13.81 -15.84
N ALA A 5 12.71 -14.70 -15.63
CA ALA A 5 11.64 -15.02 -16.57
C ALA A 5 10.71 -13.82 -16.90
N LYS A 6 10.74 -12.75 -16.09
CA LYS A 6 9.97 -11.52 -16.29
C LYS A 6 10.85 -10.30 -16.07
N THR A 7 11.00 -9.49 -17.11
CA THR A 7 11.71 -8.21 -17.02
C THR A 7 10.81 -7.05 -16.62
N LYS A 8 9.48 -7.22 -16.74
CA LYS A 8 8.47 -6.17 -16.50
C LYS A 8 7.17 -6.75 -15.95
N ILE A 9 6.58 -6.05 -15.00
CA ILE A 9 5.26 -6.39 -14.42
C ILE A 9 4.43 -5.14 -14.11
N ASN A 10 3.11 -5.29 -14.08
CA ASN A 10 2.14 -4.27 -13.70
C ASN A 10 1.34 -4.72 -12.49
N ILE A 11 1.13 -3.81 -11.54
CA ILE A 11 0.36 -4.05 -10.32
C ILE A 11 -0.71 -2.96 -10.18
N LYS A 12 -1.96 -3.37 -9.96
CA LYS A 12 -3.06 -2.49 -9.55
C LYS A 12 -2.94 -2.21 -8.05
N SER A 13 -3.05 -0.96 -7.66
CA SER A 13 -2.90 -0.45 -6.29
C SER A 13 -4.20 0.25 -5.88
N PRO A 14 -5.18 -0.47 -5.27
CA PRO A 14 -6.51 0.04 -4.97
C PRO A 14 -6.49 1.03 -3.80
N ALA A 15 -7.42 1.96 -3.77
CA ALA A 15 -7.72 2.78 -2.61
C ALA A 15 -8.46 1.95 -1.53
N LYS A 16 -8.59 2.51 -0.32
CA LYS A 16 -9.45 1.96 0.74
C LYS A 16 -10.41 3.02 1.27
N ILE A 17 -11.46 2.54 1.89
CA ILE A 17 -12.35 3.30 2.74
C ILE A 17 -12.47 2.61 4.09
N ASN A 18 -12.86 3.39 5.11
CA ASN A 18 -13.29 2.86 6.38
C ASN A 18 -14.82 2.78 6.36
N LEU A 19 -15.38 1.57 6.37
CA LEU A 19 -16.82 1.35 6.52
C LEU A 19 -17.26 1.62 7.95
N HIS A 20 -16.37 1.38 8.91
CA HIS A 20 -16.52 1.68 10.32
C HIS A 20 -15.17 2.11 10.88
N LEU A 21 -15.18 3.08 11.80
CA LEU A 21 -14.03 3.49 12.59
C LEU A 21 -14.48 3.94 13.96
N GLU A 22 -14.00 3.26 14.98
CA GLU A 22 -14.24 3.57 16.37
C GLU A 22 -12.91 3.75 17.13
N VAL A 23 -12.82 4.79 17.95
CA VAL A 23 -11.70 5.00 18.86
C VAL A 23 -12.07 4.40 20.20
N ILE A 24 -11.50 3.25 20.55
CA ILE A 24 -11.79 2.52 21.78
C ILE A 24 -11.16 3.21 22.99
N GLY A 25 -9.96 3.75 22.82
CA GLY A 25 -9.25 4.41 23.90
C GLY A 25 -7.89 4.97 23.50
N LYS A 26 -7.21 5.55 24.47
CA LYS A 26 -5.83 6.01 24.31
C LYS A 26 -4.88 4.97 24.89
N ARG A 27 -3.85 4.62 24.13
CA ARG A 27 -2.82 3.65 24.50
C ARG A 27 -1.71 4.32 25.33
N GLU A 28 -0.95 3.52 26.04
CA GLU A 28 0.22 4.00 26.80
C GLU A 28 1.33 4.55 25.90
N ASP A 29 1.42 4.07 24.64
CA ASP A 29 2.38 4.53 23.63
C ASP A 29 2.00 5.89 22.99
N GLY A 30 0.89 6.51 23.46
CA GLY A 30 0.38 7.80 22.99
C GLY A 30 -0.51 7.73 21.75
N PHE A 31 -0.63 6.56 21.11
CA PHE A 31 -1.56 6.31 20.00
C PHE A 31 -2.97 5.98 20.52
N HIS A 32 -3.90 5.80 19.60
CA HIS A 32 -5.27 5.36 19.91
C HIS A 32 -5.44 3.89 19.59
N GLU A 33 -6.19 3.20 20.43
CA GLU A 33 -6.71 1.87 20.15
C GLU A 33 -7.94 2.03 19.27
N LEU A 34 -7.90 1.42 18.09
CA LEU A 34 -8.93 1.56 17.05
C LEU A 34 -9.61 0.22 16.80
N ALA A 35 -10.91 0.27 16.45
CA ALA A 35 -11.61 -0.81 15.77
C ALA A 35 -12.14 -0.27 14.45
N MET A 36 -11.75 -0.90 13.35
CA MET A 36 -12.10 -0.43 12.01
C MET A 36 -12.53 -1.59 11.12
N ILE A 37 -13.43 -1.30 10.19
CA ILE A 37 -13.67 -2.16 9.03
C ILE A 37 -13.15 -1.40 7.82
N MET A 38 -12.07 -1.91 7.23
CA MET A 38 -11.49 -1.34 6.02
C MET A 38 -11.85 -2.19 4.80
N GLN A 39 -12.10 -1.54 3.67
CA GLN A 39 -12.41 -2.19 2.40
C GLN A 39 -11.67 -1.53 1.24
N ASN A 40 -11.11 -2.35 0.34
CA ASN A 40 -10.62 -1.89 -0.94
C ASN A 40 -11.78 -1.44 -1.83
N ILE A 41 -11.55 -0.40 -2.65
CA ILE A 41 -12.49 0.08 -3.67
C ILE A 41 -11.82 0.08 -5.04
N ASP A 42 -12.62 0.21 -6.10
CA ASP A 42 -12.13 0.11 -7.48
C ASP A 42 -11.24 1.28 -7.94
N LEU A 43 -11.32 2.43 -7.27
CA LEU A 43 -10.40 3.55 -7.54
C LEU A 43 -8.97 3.10 -7.26
N SER A 44 -8.10 3.15 -8.26
CA SER A 44 -6.77 2.55 -8.15
C SER A 44 -5.70 3.33 -8.89
N ASP A 45 -4.52 3.37 -8.30
CA ASP A 45 -3.28 3.69 -9.00
C ASP A 45 -2.75 2.44 -9.74
N TYR A 46 -1.80 2.64 -10.64
CA TYR A 46 -1.14 1.53 -11.35
C TYR A 46 0.36 1.74 -11.30
N LEU A 47 1.07 0.68 -10.92
CA LEU A 47 2.52 0.68 -10.89
C LEU A 47 3.06 -0.30 -11.93
N GLU A 48 4.01 0.19 -12.71
CA GLU A 48 4.80 -0.58 -13.64
C GLU A 48 6.20 -0.72 -13.07
N PHE A 49 6.73 -1.94 -13.08
CA PHE A 49 8.07 -2.25 -12.58
C PHE A 49 8.87 -2.92 -13.68
N GLU A 50 10.09 -2.47 -13.87
CA GLU A 50 11.04 -3.04 -14.81
C GLU A 50 12.40 -3.20 -14.14
N ILE A 51 13.05 -4.36 -14.33
CA ILE A 51 14.40 -4.59 -13.78
C ILE A 51 15.38 -3.64 -14.43
N ASN A 52 16.28 -3.06 -13.60
CA ASN A 52 17.51 -2.47 -14.12
C ASN A 52 18.74 -3.11 -13.46
N ASN A 53 19.80 -3.24 -14.24
CA ASN A 53 21.06 -3.83 -13.80
C ASN A 53 22.00 -2.82 -13.16
N GLU A 54 21.57 -1.57 -12.99
CA GLU A 54 22.36 -0.50 -12.37
C GLU A 54 22.33 -0.56 -10.84
N GLY A 55 21.48 -1.42 -10.24
CA GLY A 55 21.29 -1.50 -8.79
C GLY A 55 20.58 -0.29 -8.20
N LEU A 56 19.95 0.56 -9.01
CA LEU A 56 19.30 1.78 -8.59
C LEU A 56 17.77 1.61 -8.55
N ILE A 57 17.13 2.22 -7.55
CA ILE A 57 15.67 2.39 -7.54
C ILE A 57 15.37 3.75 -8.16
N LYS A 58 14.72 3.73 -9.33
CA LYS A 58 14.29 4.94 -10.04
C LYS A 58 12.77 4.99 -10.04
N LEU A 59 12.20 6.08 -9.53
CA LEU A 59 10.75 6.32 -9.51
C LEU A 59 10.43 7.48 -10.43
N ASP A 60 9.42 7.29 -11.26
CA ASP A 60 8.81 8.30 -12.10
C ASP A 60 7.28 8.25 -11.99
N SER A 61 6.57 9.32 -12.35
CA SER A 61 5.11 9.42 -12.26
C SER A 61 4.54 10.42 -13.24
N ASP A 62 3.28 10.21 -13.63
CA ASP A 62 2.46 11.19 -14.36
C ASP A 62 1.91 12.32 -13.47
N CYS A 63 2.14 12.28 -12.15
CA CYS A 63 1.67 13.26 -11.18
C CYS A 63 2.81 14.21 -10.75
N ASN A 64 2.73 15.48 -11.16
CA ASN A 64 3.75 16.49 -10.85
C ASN A 64 3.81 16.88 -9.37
N ASP A 65 2.71 16.72 -8.63
CA ASP A 65 2.62 17.10 -7.21
C ASP A 65 3.18 16.01 -6.27
N LEU A 66 3.60 14.88 -6.83
CA LEU A 66 4.13 13.77 -6.04
C LEU A 66 5.64 13.93 -5.83
N SER A 67 6.08 13.85 -4.57
CA SER A 67 7.53 13.75 -4.29
C SER A 67 8.06 12.40 -4.79
N LEU A 68 9.07 12.44 -5.66
CA LEU A 68 9.78 11.26 -6.16
C LEU A 68 11.08 10.96 -5.38
N SER A 69 11.30 11.65 -4.27
CA SER A 69 12.51 11.54 -3.45
C SER A 69 12.53 10.25 -2.61
N ASN A 70 13.62 10.04 -1.90
CA ASN A 70 13.80 8.91 -0.99
C ASN A 70 12.76 8.84 0.15
N ASP A 71 12.01 9.91 0.38
CA ASP A 71 10.92 9.93 1.37
C ASP A 71 9.64 9.27 0.86
N ASN A 72 9.51 9.07 -0.45
CA ASN A 72 8.36 8.38 -1.03
C ASN A 72 8.29 6.92 -0.55
N LEU A 73 7.09 6.48 -0.15
CA LEU A 73 6.87 5.12 0.37
C LEU A 73 7.19 4.03 -0.65
N ILE A 74 7.04 4.29 -1.95
CA ILE A 74 7.46 3.37 -3.03
C ILE A 74 8.97 3.13 -2.95
N VAL A 75 9.76 4.21 -2.87
CA VAL A 75 11.22 4.13 -2.81
C VAL A 75 11.68 3.47 -1.51
N LYS A 76 11.04 3.82 -0.38
CA LYS A 76 11.31 3.18 0.93
C LYS A 76 11.01 1.67 0.89
N SER A 77 9.88 1.27 0.33
CA SER A 77 9.49 -0.14 0.19
C SER A 77 10.47 -0.93 -0.67
N ALA A 78 10.86 -0.37 -1.82
CA ALA A 78 11.81 -1.01 -2.72
C ALA A 78 13.19 -1.20 -2.06
N ASN A 79 13.71 -0.17 -1.40
CA ASN A 79 14.99 -0.25 -0.69
C ASN A 79 14.95 -1.20 0.52
N LEU A 80 13.83 -1.22 1.26
CA LEU A 80 13.64 -2.14 2.38
C LEU A 80 13.67 -3.60 1.90
N LEU A 81 12.93 -3.91 0.84
CA LEU A 81 12.87 -5.26 0.28
C LEU A 81 14.22 -5.69 -0.26
N ARG A 82 14.92 -4.82 -1.02
CA ARG A 82 16.26 -5.08 -1.53
C ARG A 82 17.26 -5.39 -0.44
N LYS A 83 17.27 -4.57 0.63
CA LYS A 83 18.14 -4.78 1.80
C LYS A 83 17.83 -6.10 2.50
N LYS A 84 16.54 -6.43 2.69
CA LYS A 84 16.11 -7.68 3.34
C LYS A 84 16.55 -8.91 2.57
N SER A 85 16.48 -8.85 1.24
CA SER A 85 16.78 -9.99 0.35
C SER A 85 18.25 -10.06 -0.08
N ASN A 86 19.06 -9.08 0.32
CA ASN A 86 20.50 -8.98 0.00
C ASN A 86 20.78 -9.16 -1.50
N ILE A 87 20.05 -8.43 -2.34
CA ILE A 87 20.18 -8.45 -3.79
C ILE A 87 20.72 -7.12 -4.33
N ASP A 88 21.40 -7.16 -5.48
CA ASP A 88 21.99 -5.99 -6.14
C ASP A 88 21.14 -5.45 -7.29
N TYR A 89 20.02 -6.08 -7.60
CA TYR A 89 19.12 -5.60 -8.66
C TYR A 89 18.48 -4.27 -8.30
N GLY A 90 18.34 -3.40 -9.30
CA GLY A 90 17.54 -2.20 -9.26
C GLY A 90 16.18 -2.40 -9.91
N ALA A 91 15.36 -1.35 -9.87
CA ALA A 91 14.09 -1.30 -10.57
C ALA A 91 13.81 0.12 -11.08
N ASN A 92 13.31 0.22 -12.31
CA ASN A 92 12.60 1.38 -12.80
C ASN A 92 11.13 1.20 -12.44
N ILE A 93 10.54 2.17 -11.76
CA ILE A 93 9.16 2.13 -11.27
C ILE A 93 8.45 3.34 -11.87
N PHE A 94 7.33 3.11 -12.56
CA PHE A 94 6.47 4.17 -13.04
C PHE A 94 5.11 4.08 -12.33
N LEU A 95 4.69 5.19 -11.72
CA LEU A 95 3.40 5.30 -11.04
C LEU A 95 2.44 6.13 -11.89
N ARG A 96 1.31 5.53 -12.30
CA ARG A 96 0.14 6.26 -12.79
C ARG A 96 -0.79 6.56 -11.62
N LYS A 97 -0.93 7.84 -11.28
CA LYS A 97 -1.64 8.30 -10.09
C LYS A 97 -3.08 8.71 -10.38
N ASN A 98 -4.03 7.94 -9.88
CA ASN A 98 -5.48 8.22 -9.98
C ASN A 98 -6.11 8.52 -8.61
N ILE A 99 -5.57 7.94 -7.54
CA ILE A 99 -6.06 8.18 -6.17
C ILE A 99 -5.61 9.58 -5.73
N PRO A 100 -6.51 10.48 -5.33
CA PRO A 100 -6.15 11.82 -4.89
C PRO A 100 -5.18 11.80 -3.70
N ILE A 101 -4.19 12.69 -3.73
CA ILE A 101 -3.21 12.84 -2.63
C ILE A 101 -3.90 13.51 -1.43
N GLY A 102 -3.67 12.97 -0.23
CA GLY A 102 -4.19 13.55 1.01
C GLY A 102 -5.69 13.36 1.26
N ALA A 103 -6.40 12.56 0.46
CA ALA A 103 -7.86 12.38 0.55
C ALA A 103 -8.32 11.33 1.60
N GLY A 104 -7.43 10.79 2.44
CA GLY A 104 -7.80 9.76 3.42
C GLY A 104 -7.99 8.35 2.82
N LEU A 105 -7.75 8.18 1.51
CA LEU A 105 -7.95 6.94 0.77
C LEU A 105 -6.73 5.99 0.80
N ALA A 106 -5.71 6.35 1.56
CA ALA A 106 -4.47 5.60 1.77
C ALA A 106 -3.71 5.19 0.49
N GLY A 107 -3.77 6.02 -0.58
CA GLY A 107 -3.10 5.73 -1.86
C GLY A 107 -1.60 5.48 -1.73
N GLY A 108 -0.90 6.27 -0.90
CA GLY A 108 0.53 6.08 -0.63
C GLY A 108 0.86 4.73 0.03
N SER A 109 0.03 4.30 1.00
CA SER A 109 0.17 2.99 1.65
C SER A 109 -0.12 1.85 0.69
N SER A 110 -1.13 2.00 -0.16
CA SER A 110 -1.44 1.05 -1.22
C SER A 110 -0.28 0.91 -2.22
N ASN A 111 0.31 2.04 -2.64
CA ASN A 111 1.46 2.04 -3.55
C ASN A 111 2.69 1.36 -2.93
N ALA A 112 2.91 1.53 -1.62
CA ALA A 112 3.96 0.84 -0.87
C ALA A 112 3.75 -0.68 -0.86
N ALA A 113 2.54 -1.14 -0.56
CA ALA A 113 2.18 -2.56 -0.59
C ALA A 113 2.33 -3.15 -2.01
N ALA A 114 1.80 -2.45 -3.02
CA ALA A 114 1.96 -2.84 -4.43
C ALA A 114 3.44 -2.94 -4.84
N THR A 115 4.30 -2.08 -4.28
CA THR A 115 5.75 -2.13 -4.51
C THR A 115 6.37 -3.37 -3.90
N LEU A 116 6.05 -3.70 -2.65
CA LEU A 116 6.54 -4.93 -2.00
C LEU A 116 6.10 -6.18 -2.79
N ILE A 117 4.82 -6.27 -3.16
CA ILE A 117 4.28 -7.39 -3.95
C ILE A 117 4.92 -7.45 -5.34
N GLY A 118 5.01 -6.30 -6.01
CA GLY A 118 5.54 -6.19 -7.36
C GLY A 118 7.00 -6.60 -7.44
N LEU A 119 7.84 -6.05 -6.59
CA LEU A 119 9.26 -6.35 -6.58
C LEU A 119 9.57 -7.76 -6.05
N ASN A 120 8.77 -8.30 -5.11
CA ASN A 120 8.88 -9.69 -4.71
C ASN A 120 8.70 -10.64 -5.91
N LYS A 121 7.74 -10.34 -6.79
CA LYS A 121 7.52 -11.11 -8.04
C LYS A 121 8.57 -10.84 -9.11
N LEU A 122 8.96 -9.56 -9.28
CA LEU A 122 9.91 -9.15 -10.33
C LEU A 122 11.31 -9.73 -10.10
N TRP A 123 11.75 -9.71 -8.84
CA TRP A 123 13.05 -10.19 -8.41
C TRP A 123 13.06 -11.68 -8.03
N ASP A 124 11.93 -12.38 -8.21
CA ASP A 124 11.75 -13.82 -7.90
C ASP A 124 12.18 -14.19 -6.47
N LEU A 125 11.82 -13.36 -5.49
CA LEU A 125 12.26 -13.53 -4.10
C LEU A 125 11.46 -14.61 -3.37
N ASN A 126 10.25 -14.91 -3.83
CA ASN A 126 9.36 -15.92 -3.28
C ASN A 126 9.07 -15.75 -1.77
N LEU A 127 9.08 -14.50 -1.28
CA LEU A 127 8.69 -14.20 0.10
C LEU A 127 7.19 -14.44 0.26
N ASP A 128 6.83 -15.06 1.38
CA ASP A 128 5.43 -15.30 1.73
C ASP A 128 4.71 -14.01 2.18
N GLN A 129 3.39 -14.11 2.29
CA GLN A 129 2.53 -13.00 2.66
C GLN A 129 2.82 -12.47 4.07
N GLU A 130 3.15 -13.35 5.03
CA GLU A 130 3.46 -12.98 6.40
C GLU A 130 4.73 -12.13 6.46
N THR A 131 5.78 -12.54 5.76
CA THR A 131 7.03 -11.78 5.63
C THR A 131 6.79 -10.40 5.01
N LEU A 132 5.98 -10.34 3.93
CA LEU A 132 5.63 -9.06 3.29
C LEU A 132 4.84 -8.16 4.24
N CYS A 133 3.87 -8.69 5.00
CA CYS A 133 3.12 -7.94 6.01
C CYS A 133 4.04 -7.43 7.14
N SER A 134 4.98 -8.24 7.60
CA SER A 134 5.98 -7.84 8.60
C SER A 134 6.85 -6.68 8.11
N LEU A 135 7.31 -6.71 6.86
CA LEU A 135 8.05 -5.60 6.25
C LEU A 135 7.17 -4.37 6.09
N ALA A 136 5.93 -4.54 5.64
CA ALA A 136 4.96 -3.47 5.43
C ALA A 136 4.66 -2.70 6.72
N SER A 137 4.50 -3.39 7.85
CA SER A 137 4.19 -2.78 9.15
C SER A 137 5.30 -1.84 9.66
N THR A 138 6.55 -2.04 9.23
CA THR A 138 7.66 -1.16 9.57
C THR A 138 7.62 0.19 8.84
N LEU A 139 6.87 0.26 7.74
CA LEU A 139 6.73 1.45 6.90
C LEU A 139 5.47 2.26 7.22
N GLY A 140 4.42 1.59 7.69
CA GLY A 140 3.16 2.23 8.07
C GLY A 140 2.07 1.23 8.42
N SER A 141 1.16 1.61 9.31
CA SER A 141 0.11 0.73 9.87
C SER A 141 -0.93 0.28 8.84
N ASP A 142 -1.24 1.13 7.83
CA ASP A 142 -2.23 0.80 6.81
C ASP A 142 -1.66 -0.10 5.67
N ILE A 143 -0.32 -0.26 5.58
CA ILE A 143 0.28 -0.95 4.45
C ILE A 143 -0.02 -2.45 4.44
N PRO A 144 0.02 -3.18 5.60
CA PRO A 144 -0.33 -4.60 5.65
C PRO A 144 -1.75 -4.91 5.17
N PHE A 145 -2.72 -4.01 5.38
CA PHE A 145 -4.06 -4.14 4.86
C PHE A 145 -4.09 -4.38 3.34
N PHE A 146 -3.27 -3.64 2.58
CA PHE A 146 -3.19 -3.77 1.12
C PHE A 146 -2.43 -5.01 0.63
N ILE A 147 -1.57 -5.60 1.46
CA ILE A 147 -0.95 -6.91 1.17
C ILE A 147 -2.03 -8.02 1.20
N ASN A 148 -2.92 -7.97 2.17
CA ASN A 148 -4.01 -8.94 2.34
C ASN A 148 -5.17 -8.68 1.36
N GLY A 149 -5.52 -7.41 1.16
CA GLY A 149 -6.60 -6.97 0.29
C GLY A 149 -8.02 -7.34 0.77
N GLY A 150 -9.03 -6.94 0.01
CA GLY A 150 -10.43 -7.27 0.30
C GLY A 150 -11.05 -6.39 1.39
N ILE A 151 -11.86 -7.01 2.27
CA ILE A 151 -12.47 -6.39 3.45
C ILE A 151 -11.86 -7.01 4.71
N GLN A 152 -11.48 -6.18 5.67
CA GLN A 152 -10.80 -6.63 6.88
C GLN A 152 -11.28 -5.85 8.10
N LEU A 153 -11.41 -6.57 9.22
CA LEU A 153 -11.52 -6.02 10.55
C LEU A 153 -10.11 -5.70 11.05
N CYS A 154 -9.91 -4.48 11.53
CA CYS A 154 -8.59 -3.97 11.90
C CYS A 154 -8.64 -3.43 13.32
N PHE A 155 -7.68 -3.84 14.15
CA PHE A 155 -7.53 -3.42 15.54
C PHE A 155 -6.14 -2.82 15.79
N GLY A 156 -5.93 -2.36 17.02
CA GLY A 156 -4.69 -1.70 17.42
C GLY A 156 -4.62 -0.31 16.80
N ARG A 157 -3.55 -0.01 16.08
CA ARG A 157 -3.39 1.19 15.24
C ARG A 157 -3.81 0.94 13.79
N GLY A 158 -4.40 -0.25 13.49
CA GLY A 158 -4.75 -0.75 12.16
C GLY A 158 -3.85 -1.90 11.66
N GLU A 159 -2.90 -2.35 12.49
CA GLU A 159 -1.94 -3.41 12.13
C GLU A 159 -2.41 -4.83 12.44
N ILE A 160 -3.39 -5.00 13.33
CA ILE A 160 -3.98 -6.32 13.64
C ILE A 160 -5.15 -6.53 12.69
N LEU A 161 -5.01 -7.48 11.77
CA LEU A 161 -5.89 -7.66 10.64
C LEU A 161 -6.57 -9.02 10.68
N GLU A 162 -7.90 -9.03 10.57
CA GLU A 162 -8.72 -10.21 10.43
C GLU A 162 -9.56 -10.11 9.15
N LYS A 163 -9.38 -11.05 8.23
CA LYS A 163 -10.08 -11.04 6.95
C LYS A 163 -11.55 -11.40 7.17
N LEU A 164 -12.44 -10.62 6.55
CA LEU A 164 -13.87 -10.89 6.54
C LEU A 164 -14.28 -11.54 5.21
N ASP A 165 -15.07 -12.61 5.30
CA ASP A 165 -15.66 -13.28 4.14
C ASP A 165 -16.92 -12.52 3.68
N SER A 166 -16.73 -11.32 3.15
CA SER A 166 -17.81 -10.51 2.58
C SER A 166 -17.34 -9.86 1.29
N THR A 167 -18.19 -9.89 0.27
CA THR A 167 -17.99 -9.19 -1.00
C THR A 167 -19.04 -8.09 -1.12
N LEU A 168 -18.77 -6.93 -0.51
CA LEU A 168 -19.53 -5.73 -0.81
C LEU A 168 -18.86 -5.02 -1.99
N GLU A 169 -19.54 -4.99 -3.14
CA GLU A 169 -19.14 -4.13 -4.26
C GLU A 169 -19.55 -2.69 -3.94
N LEU A 170 -18.59 -1.89 -3.46
CA LEU A 170 -18.81 -0.49 -3.13
C LEU A 170 -18.04 0.43 -4.07
N SER A 171 -18.73 1.45 -4.56
CA SER A 171 -18.15 2.57 -5.29
C SER A 171 -18.03 3.78 -4.36
N LEU A 172 -17.02 4.62 -4.58
CA LEU A 172 -16.81 5.85 -3.81
C LEU A 172 -18.04 6.77 -3.79
N ILE A 173 -18.85 6.77 -4.85
CA ILE A 173 -20.10 7.54 -4.96
C ILE A 173 -21.13 7.14 -3.90
N HIS A 174 -21.14 5.89 -3.46
CA HIS A 174 -22.09 5.39 -2.46
C HIS A 174 -21.72 5.75 -1.01
N ILE A 175 -20.51 6.28 -0.77
CA ILE A 175 -19.92 6.38 0.56
C ILE A 175 -19.57 7.83 0.93
N SER A 176 -19.35 8.71 -0.03
CA SER A 176 -19.06 10.11 0.23
C SER A 176 -20.34 10.92 0.44
N GLU A 177 -20.97 10.76 1.60
CA GLU A 177 -21.91 11.78 2.07
C GLU A 177 -21.15 12.89 2.82
N PRO A 178 -21.40 14.16 2.51
CA PRO A 178 -20.89 15.27 3.30
C PRO A 178 -21.70 15.37 4.60
N THR A 179 -21.45 14.48 5.55
CA THR A 179 -22.04 14.55 6.88
C THR A 179 -21.18 15.39 7.81
N ARG A 180 -20.96 16.65 7.47
CA ARG A 180 -20.73 17.68 8.48
C ARG A 180 -22.04 18.42 8.63
N PRO A 181 -22.74 18.29 9.79
CA PRO A 181 -23.78 19.23 10.12
C PRO A 181 -23.13 20.62 10.11
N VAL A 182 -23.63 21.50 9.26
CA VAL A 182 -23.35 22.92 9.41
C VAL A 182 -23.98 23.30 10.74
N MET A 183 -23.17 23.44 11.79
CA MET A 183 -23.62 24.09 13.01
C MET A 183 -23.85 25.57 12.66
N ILE A 184 -25.10 25.93 12.65
CA ILE A 184 -25.58 27.33 12.62
C ILE A 184 -25.32 27.96 13.98
#